data_a136d404f794a0b65a63aae24e88b491
#
_entry.id   a136d404f794a0b65a63aae24e88b491
#
_cell.length_a   1.000
_cell.length_b   1.000
_cell.length_c   1.000
_cell.angle_alpha   90.00
_cell.angle_beta   90.00
_cell.angle_gamma   90.00
#
_symmetry.space_group_name_H-M   'P 1'
#
loop_
_entity.id
_entity.type
_entity.pdbx_description
1 polymer ?
#
loop_
_entity_poly.entity_id
_entity_poly.type
_entity_poly.pdbx_seq_one_letter_code
_entity_poly.pdbx_strand_id
1 'polypeptide(L)'
;AHPLAHAVTEAAAARGLAIPEARNGSAIPGKAVTAQVGDAQAGIGSIAWAEAETAPLPAALAARRDGLQAEGKTVSALIADGRLLALLALRDEPRADAAQAIAALKSQGIATVMLTGDNPRTAAAIAARLGLEARAGLLPEDKLREIAALKSAGPVAMVGDGINDAPALAAASTGIAMGGGTETALEAADAALLHGRVAGVAELVALSRDTLRNIRQNVGIAVGLKALFLATTLAGITGLWPAILADTGATVLVTLNALRLLAWKPARI
;
A
#
# COMPACT_ATOMS: atom_id res chain seq x y z
N ALA A 1 5.79 6.54 -17.50
CA ALA A 1 6.21 5.23 -18.01
C ALA A 1 5.82 4.15 -17.00
N HIS A 2 5.36 2.99 -17.46
CA HIS A 2 4.96 1.89 -16.57
C HIS A 2 6.21 1.25 -15.93
N PRO A 3 6.20 0.88 -14.62
CA PRO A 3 7.37 0.27 -13.94
C PRO A 3 7.95 -0.95 -14.69
N LEU A 4 7.10 -1.79 -15.27
CA LEU A 4 7.52 -2.94 -16.06
C LEU A 4 8.30 -2.53 -17.34
N ALA A 5 7.93 -1.41 -17.95
CA ALA A 5 8.66 -0.91 -19.13
C ALA A 5 10.07 -0.45 -18.74
N HIS A 6 10.21 0.20 -17.57
CA HIS A 6 11.50 0.63 -17.04
C HIS A 6 12.43 -0.57 -16.79
N ALA A 7 11.91 -1.63 -16.14
CA ALA A 7 12.67 -2.85 -15.89
C ALA A 7 13.17 -3.53 -17.20
N VAL A 8 12.34 -3.53 -18.26
CA VAL A 8 12.73 -4.09 -19.56
C VAL A 8 13.81 -3.24 -20.23
N THR A 9 13.67 -1.91 -20.20
CA THR A 9 14.67 -1.01 -20.78
C THR A 9 16.00 -1.05 -20.03
N GLU A 10 15.98 -1.13 -18.71
CA GLU A 10 17.19 -1.33 -17.90
C GLU A 10 17.88 -2.65 -18.22
N ALA A 11 17.11 -3.75 -18.32
CA ALA A 11 17.67 -5.05 -18.67
C ALA A 11 18.27 -5.07 -20.09
N ALA A 12 17.72 -4.33 -21.04
CA ALA A 12 18.28 -4.16 -22.37
C ALA A 12 19.59 -3.36 -22.32
N ALA A 13 19.61 -2.25 -21.60
CA ALA A 13 20.80 -1.41 -21.40
C ALA A 13 21.94 -2.19 -20.71
N ALA A 14 21.64 -2.96 -19.66
CA ALA A 14 22.61 -3.80 -18.98
C ALA A 14 23.24 -4.89 -19.88
N ARG A 15 22.55 -5.29 -20.95
CA ARG A 15 23.03 -6.24 -21.96
C ARG A 15 23.67 -5.57 -23.16
N GLY A 16 23.79 -4.24 -23.17
CA GLY A 16 24.35 -3.47 -24.28
C GLY A 16 23.49 -3.52 -25.56
N LEU A 17 22.17 -3.81 -25.43
CA LEU A 17 21.27 -3.90 -26.57
C LEU A 17 20.78 -2.51 -26.97
N ALA A 18 20.86 -2.20 -28.27
CA ALA A 18 20.25 -0.99 -28.81
C ALA A 18 18.71 -1.14 -28.80
N ILE A 19 18.03 -0.14 -28.24
CA ILE A 19 16.56 -0.12 -28.21
C ILE A 19 16.09 0.56 -29.50
N PRO A 20 15.33 -0.14 -30.37
CA PRO A 20 14.84 0.46 -31.63
C PRO A 20 13.76 1.52 -31.31
N GLU A 21 13.64 2.48 -32.21
CA GLU A 21 12.60 3.50 -32.15
C GLU A 21 11.22 2.85 -32.36
N ALA A 22 10.28 3.16 -31.46
CA ALA A 22 8.89 2.74 -31.58
C ALA A 22 8.00 3.93 -31.98
N ARG A 23 7.08 3.71 -32.92
CA ARG A 23 6.13 4.71 -33.43
C ARG A 23 4.70 4.23 -33.22
N ASN A 24 3.77 5.18 -33.27
CA ASN A 24 2.32 4.88 -33.18
C ASN A 24 1.95 4.02 -31.97
N GLY A 25 2.58 4.30 -30.80
CA GLY A 25 2.29 3.57 -29.57
C GLY A 25 0.84 3.75 -29.13
N SER A 26 0.16 2.65 -28.83
CA SER A 26 -1.22 2.62 -28.32
C SER A 26 -1.29 1.71 -27.10
N ALA A 27 -2.05 2.13 -26.08
CA ALA A 27 -2.31 1.32 -24.91
C ALA A 27 -3.73 0.74 -24.96
N ILE A 28 -3.83 -0.56 -24.75
CA ILE A 28 -5.09 -1.28 -24.56
C ILE A 28 -5.24 -1.47 -23.05
N PRO A 29 -6.11 -0.69 -22.38
CA PRO A 29 -6.20 -0.66 -20.92
C PRO A 29 -6.34 -2.07 -20.30
N GLY A 30 -5.49 -2.39 -19.35
CA GLY A 30 -5.48 -3.67 -18.64
C GLY A 30 -5.06 -4.89 -19.47
N LYS A 31 -4.70 -4.72 -20.75
CA LYS A 31 -4.39 -5.85 -21.65
C LYS A 31 -2.99 -5.78 -22.25
N ALA A 32 -2.65 -4.71 -22.96
CA ALA A 32 -1.43 -4.64 -23.73
C ALA A 32 -1.01 -3.21 -24.08
N VAL A 33 0.23 -3.08 -24.57
CA VAL A 33 0.72 -1.91 -25.30
C VAL A 33 1.20 -2.40 -26.67
N THR A 34 0.81 -1.70 -27.73
CA THR A 34 1.22 -2.00 -29.12
C THR A 34 1.94 -0.81 -29.72
N ALA A 35 2.88 -1.07 -30.63
CA ALA A 35 3.59 -0.03 -31.36
C ALA A 35 4.17 -0.61 -32.66
N GLN A 36 4.48 0.27 -33.59
CA GLN A 36 5.25 -0.08 -34.77
C GLN A 36 6.76 0.04 -34.48
N VAL A 37 7.49 -1.04 -34.70
CA VAL A 37 8.94 -1.13 -34.49
C VAL A 37 9.59 -1.55 -35.80
N GLY A 38 10.23 -0.59 -36.51
CA GLY A 38 10.59 -0.77 -37.89
C GLY A 38 9.35 -0.98 -38.77
N ASP A 39 9.31 -2.07 -39.52
CA ASP A 39 8.15 -2.43 -40.35
C ASP A 39 7.18 -3.38 -39.65
N ALA A 40 7.51 -3.86 -38.45
CA ALA A 40 6.70 -4.83 -37.71
C ALA A 40 5.72 -4.14 -36.72
N GLN A 41 4.49 -4.67 -36.67
CA GLN A 41 3.53 -4.32 -35.66
C GLN A 41 3.79 -5.19 -34.40
N ALA A 42 4.38 -4.59 -33.37
CA ALA A 42 4.75 -5.30 -32.14
C ALA A 42 3.78 -4.99 -31.01
N GLY A 43 3.59 -5.92 -30.09
CA GLY A 43 2.80 -5.73 -28.88
C GLY A 43 3.32 -6.54 -27.70
N ILE A 44 3.22 -5.95 -26.52
CA ILE A 44 3.53 -6.61 -25.26
C ILE A 44 2.31 -6.54 -24.36
N GLY A 45 1.89 -7.67 -23.78
CA GLY A 45 0.67 -7.69 -22.98
C GLY A 45 0.47 -8.98 -22.17
N SER A 46 -0.74 -9.11 -21.63
CA SER A 46 -1.14 -10.31 -20.90
C SER A 46 -1.14 -11.53 -21.81
N ILE A 47 -0.95 -12.71 -21.23
CA ILE A 47 -1.02 -13.98 -21.97
C ILE A 47 -2.37 -14.14 -22.67
N ALA A 48 -3.47 -13.83 -21.96
CA ALA A 48 -4.82 -13.93 -22.52
C ALA A 48 -5.02 -13.03 -23.75
N TRP A 49 -4.46 -11.81 -23.72
CA TRP A 49 -4.48 -10.93 -24.88
C TRP A 49 -3.66 -11.51 -26.04
N ALA A 50 -2.44 -12.00 -25.77
CA ALA A 50 -1.59 -12.55 -26.81
C ALA A 50 -2.21 -13.79 -27.47
N GLU A 51 -2.84 -14.68 -26.71
CA GLU A 51 -3.56 -15.85 -27.22
C GLU A 51 -4.77 -15.48 -28.09
N ALA A 52 -5.43 -14.36 -27.79
CA ALA A 52 -6.52 -13.85 -28.61
C ALA A 52 -6.04 -13.24 -29.95
N GLU A 53 -4.83 -12.66 -29.95
CA GLU A 53 -4.25 -12.03 -31.15
C GLU A 53 -3.48 -13.03 -32.04
N THR A 54 -3.09 -14.18 -31.51
CA THR A 54 -2.25 -15.15 -32.24
C THR A 54 -2.89 -16.54 -32.27
N ALA A 55 -2.57 -17.37 -31.30
CA ALA A 55 -3.09 -18.71 -31.04
C ALA A 55 -2.78 -19.09 -29.58
N PRO A 56 -3.45 -20.13 -29.04
CA PRO A 56 -3.11 -20.65 -27.73
C PRO A 56 -1.62 -21.02 -27.60
N LEU A 57 -1.05 -20.79 -26.41
CA LEU A 57 0.35 -21.12 -26.17
C LEU A 57 0.61 -22.61 -26.41
N PRO A 58 1.70 -22.97 -27.13
CA PRO A 58 2.17 -24.34 -27.18
C PRO A 58 2.34 -24.93 -25.77
N ALA A 59 2.04 -26.21 -25.58
CA ALA A 59 2.04 -26.87 -24.27
C ALA A 59 3.35 -26.65 -23.48
N ALA A 60 4.49 -26.67 -24.14
CA ALA A 60 5.79 -26.42 -23.51
C ALA A 60 5.92 -24.98 -22.96
N LEU A 61 5.43 -23.99 -23.73
CA LEU A 61 5.44 -22.58 -23.27
C LEU A 61 4.40 -22.32 -22.19
N ALA A 62 3.24 -22.99 -22.26
CA ALA A 62 2.24 -22.93 -21.20
C ALA A 62 2.78 -23.50 -19.87
N ALA A 63 3.45 -24.65 -19.90
CA ALA A 63 4.10 -25.22 -18.73
C ALA A 63 5.22 -24.29 -18.20
N ARG A 64 6.00 -23.67 -19.09
CA ARG A 64 7.04 -22.70 -18.68
C ARG A 64 6.45 -21.46 -18.05
N ARG A 65 5.38 -20.90 -18.61
CA ARG A 65 4.59 -19.79 -18.01
C ARG A 65 4.13 -20.18 -16.61
N ASP A 66 3.51 -21.34 -16.45
CA ASP A 66 2.96 -21.81 -15.17
C ASP A 66 4.07 -21.95 -14.12
N GLY A 67 5.23 -22.50 -14.49
CA GLY A 67 6.39 -22.56 -13.61
C GLY A 67 6.90 -21.19 -13.18
N LEU A 68 7.01 -20.24 -14.11
CA LEU A 68 7.44 -18.87 -13.82
C LEU A 68 6.45 -18.13 -12.91
N GLN A 69 5.14 -18.33 -13.13
CA GLN A 69 4.12 -17.76 -12.26
C GLN A 69 4.12 -18.39 -10.85
N ALA A 70 4.37 -19.68 -10.75
CA ALA A 70 4.52 -20.35 -9.45
C ALA A 70 5.76 -19.85 -8.66
N GLU A 71 6.79 -19.34 -9.36
CA GLU A 71 7.92 -18.64 -8.75
C GLU A 71 7.59 -17.18 -8.32
N GLY A 72 6.35 -16.72 -8.49
CA GLY A 72 5.92 -15.36 -8.16
C GLY A 72 6.30 -14.32 -9.22
N LYS A 73 6.50 -14.73 -10.47
CA LYS A 73 6.82 -13.81 -11.59
C LYS A 73 5.56 -13.44 -12.37
N THR A 74 5.46 -12.19 -12.75
CA THR A 74 4.48 -11.71 -13.74
C THR A 74 4.99 -12.06 -15.12
N VAL A 75 4.19 -12.82 -15.90
CA VAL A 75 4.57 -13.25 -17.23
C VAL A 75 3.74 -12.50 -18.26
N SER A 76 4.43 -11.76 -19.14
CA SER A 76 3.86 -11.09 -20.32
C SER A 76 4.33 -11.75 -21.59
N ALA A 77 3.54 -11.64 -22.65
CA ALA A 77 3.90 -12.12 -23.98
C ALA A 77 4.32 -10.95 -24.88
N LEU A 78 5.34 -11.15 -25.69
CA LEU A 78 5.73 -10.30 -26.79
C LEU A 78 5.27 -10.95 -28.10
N ILE A 79 4.48 -10.21 -28.87
CA ILE A 79 4.07 -10.62 -30.22
C ILE A 79 4.58 -9.63 -31.24
N ALA A 80 4.81 -10.08 -32.45
CA ALA A 80 5.01 -9.23 -33.62
C ALA A 80 4.40 -9.89 -34.85
N ASP A 81 3.72 -9.10 -35.69
CA ASP A 81 3.05 -9.51 -36.91
C ASP A 81 2.17 -10.76 -36.70
N GLY A 82 1.39 -10.80 -35.62
CA GLY A 82 0.50 -11.90 -35.28
C GLY A 82 1.21 -13.19 -34.83
N ARG A 83 2.50 -13.13 -34.47
CA ARG A 83 3.28 -14.27 -33.99
C ARG A 83 3.82 -14.02 -32.58
N LEU A 84 3.72 -15.02 -31.72
CA LEU A 84 4.38 -15.01 -30.43
C LEU A 84 5.89 -15.12 -30.59
N LEU A 85 6.63 -14.13 -30.10
CA LEU A 85 8.08 -14.10 -30.15
C LEU A 85 8.73 -14.58 -28.86
N ALA A 86 8.20 -14.14 -27.70
CA ALA A 86 8.82 -14.43 -26.42
C ALA A 86 7.82 -14.31 -25.25
N LEU A 87 8.18 -14.95 -24.15
CA LEU A 87 7.62 -14.68 -22.84
C LEU A 87 8.62 -13.83 -22.04
N LEU A 88 8.14 -12.73 -21.47
CA LEU A 88 8.90 -11.90 -20.55
C LEU A 88 8.41 -12.19 -19.14
N ALA A 89 9.32 -12.66 -18.30
CA ALA A 89 9.04 -12.92 -16.89
C ALA A 89 9.67 -11.82 -16.04
N LEU A 90 8.85 -11.01 -15.42
CA LEU A 90 9.28 -9.95 -14.52
C LEU A 90 8.99 -10.40 -13.09
N ARG A 91 9.92 -10.13 -12.20
CA ARG A 91 9.77 -10.42 -10.78
C ARG A 91 9.55 -9.11 -10.07
N ASP A 92 8.37 -8.99 -9.49
CA ASP A 92 8.11 -7.93 -8.53
C ASP A 92 8.50 -8.47 -7.15
N GLU A 93 9.63 -8.01 -6.63
CA GLU A 93 10.04 -8.43 -5.30
C GLU A 93 9.32 -7.57 -4.27
N PRO A 94 8.67 -8.21 -3.27
CA PRO A 94 8.15 -7.47 -2.14
C PRO A 94 9.28 -6.63 -1.51
N ARG A 95 8.95 -5.46 -1.03
CA ARG A 95 9.91 -4.61 -0.32
C ARG A 95 10.58 -5.41 0.79
N ALA A 96 11.87 -5.17 1.01
CA ALA A 96 12.68 -5.96 1.94
C ALA A 96 12.10 -6.01 3.37
N ASP A 97 11.41 -4.93 3.78
CA ASP A 97 10.78 -4.80 5.09
C ASP A 97 9.31 -5.31 5.15
N ALA A 98 8.73 -5.74 4.02
CA ALA A 98 7.30 -6.05 3.93
C ALA A 98 6.88 -7.19 4.88
N ALA A 99 7.61 -8.30 4.90
CA ALA A 99 7.26 -9.44 5.76
C ALA A 99 7.30 -9.06 7.25
N GLN A 100 8.31 -8.30 7.65
CA GLN A 100 8.48 -7.83 9.02
C GLN A 100 7.40 -6.81 9.41
N ALA A 101 7.05 -5.89 8.50
CA ALA A 101 5.98 -4.93 8.69
C ALA A 101 4.60 -5.61 8.87
N ILE A 102 4.31 -6.64 8.06
CA ILE A 102 3.07 -7.41 8.16
C ILE A 102 3.02 -8.18 9.50
N ALA A 103 4.12 -8.78 9.93
CA ALA A 103 4.22 -9.43 11.23
C ALA A 103 3.96 -8.43 12.38
N ALA A 104 4.52 -7.23 12.29
CA ALA A 104 4.31 -6.16 13.26
C ALA A 104 2.84 -5.69 13.29
N LEU A 105 2.17 -5.54 12.16
CA LEU A 105 0.74 -5.21 12.11
C LEU A 105 -0.11 -6.32 12.75
N LYS A 106 0.18 -7.58 12.44
CA LYS A 106 -0.50 -8.72 13.07
C LYS A 106 -0.32 -8.79 14.58
N SER A 107 0.89 -8.51 15.08
CA SER A 107 1.15 -8.44 16.53
C SER A 107 0.37 -7.32 17.22
N GLN A 108 -0.01 -6.29 16.47
CA GLN A 108 -0.90 -5.21 16.91
C GLN A 108 -2.38 -5.56 16.79
N GLY A 109 -2.74 -6.79 16.39
CA GLY A 109 -4.12 -7.25 16.22
C GLY A 109 -4.79 -6.75 14.94
N ILE A 110 -4.01 -6.37 13.91
CA ILE A 110 -4.52 -5.89 12.63
C ILE A 110 -4.46 -7.02 11.61
N ALA A 111 -5.61 -7.38 11.05
CA ALA A 111 -5.69 -8.27 9.91
C ALA A 111 -5.14 -7.57 8.66
N THR A 112 -4.39 -8.32 7.85
CA THR A 112 -3.78 -7.79 6.63
C THR A 112 -4.20 -8.60 5.42
N VAL A 113 -4.61 -7.94 4.35
CA VAL A 113 -4.99 -8.54 3.08
C VAL A 113 -4.34 -7.78 1.93
N MET A 114 -3.87 -8.48 0.92
CA MET A 114 -3.33 -7.89 -0.31
C MET A 114 -4.42 -7.89 -1.39
N LEU A 115 -4.72 -6.72 -1.95
CA LEU A 115 -5.61 -6.56 -3.09
C LEU A 115 -4.76 -6.28 -4.33
N THR A 116 -4.77 -7.18 -5.31
CA THR A 116 -3.93 -7.04 -6.50
C THR A 116 -4.67 -7.39 -7.79
N GLY A 117 -4.31 -6.71 -8.88
CA GLY A 117 -4.73 -7.08 -10.23
C GLY A 117 -3.92 -8.22 -10.84
N ASP A 118 -2.89 -8.71 -10.16
CA ASP A 118 -2.03 -9.78 -10.64
C ASP A 118 -2.78 -11.11 -10.78
N ASN A 119 -2.14 -12.00 -11.54
CA ASN A 119 -2.59 -13.37 -11.68
C ASN A 119 -2.66 -14.08 -10.31
N PRO A 120 -3.71 -14.90 -10.04
CA PRO A 120 -3.88 -15.59 -8.77
C PRO A 120 -2.68 -16.44 -8.32
N ARG A 121 -1.95 -17.06 -9.24
CA ARG A 121 -0.74 -17.86 -8.91
C ARG A 121 0.39 -17.00 -8.39
N THR A 122 0.67 -15.89 -9.08
CA THR A 122 1.68 -14.90 -8.67
C THR A 122 1.34 -14.30 -7.31
N ALA A 123 0.08 -13.88 -7.15
CA ALA A 123 -0.41 -13.32 -5.90
C ALA A 123 -0.32 -14.31 -4.72
N ALA A 124 -0.69 -15.57 -4.95
CA ALA A 124 -0.58 -16.62 -3.93
C ALA A 124 0.88 -16.88 -3.51
N ALA A 125 1.82 -16.89 -4.45
CA ALA A 125 3.24 -17.05 -4.16
C ALA A 125 3.79 -15.88 -3.30
N ILE A 126 3.42 -14.64 -3.61
CA ILE A 126 3.81 -13.46 -2.83
C ILE A 126 3.15 -13.49 -1.45
N ALA A 127 1.85 -13.79 -1.38
CA ALA A 127 1.09 -13.85 -0.15
C ALA A 127 1.65 -14.90 0.83
N ALA A 128 2.02 -16.07 0.33
CA ALA A 128 2.65 -17.13 1.13
C ALA A 128 3.99 -16.67 1.72
N ARG A 129 4.83 -15.95 0.93
CA ARG A 129 6.11 -15.40 1.41
C ARG A 129 5.92 -14.33 2.49
N LEU A 130 4.86 -13.51 2.37
CA LEU A 130 4.54 -12.43 3.29
C LEU A 130 3.67 -12.89 4.47
N GLY A 131 3.12 -14.09 4.40
CA GLY A 131 2.25 -14.65 5.43
C GLY A 131 0.91 -13.91 5.53
N LEU A 132 0.31 -13.46 4.42
CA LEU A 132 -0.98 -12.74 4.40
C LEU A 132 -1.97 -13.41 3.43
N GLU A 133 -3.23 -13.00 3.48
CA GLU A 133 -4.25 -13.35 2.49
C GLU A 133 -4.11 -12.48 1.25
N ALA A 134 -4.32 -13.04 0.06
CA ALA A 134 -4.37 -12.27 -1.18
C ALA A 134 -5.71 -12.45 -1.89
N ARG A 135 -6.23 -11.37 -2.44
CA ARG A 135 -7.34 -11.31 -3.38
C ARG A 135 -6.79 -10.79 -4.70
N ALA A 136 -6.81 -11.64 -5.70
CA ALA A 136 -6.06 -11.45 -6.95
C ALA A 136 -6.99 -11.31 -8.17
N GLY A 137 -6.44 -10.84 -9.28
CA GLY A 137 -7.19 -10.65 -10.52
C GLY A 137 -8.22 -9.52 -10.46
N LEU A 138 -8.04 -8.59 -9.53
CA LEU A 138 -9.01 -7.52 -9.27
C LEU A 138 -8.84 -6.37 -10.25
N LEU A 139 -9.94 -5.96 -10.86
CA LEU A 139 -10.05 -4.68 -11.54
C LEU A 139 -10.19 -3.54 -10.50
N PRO A 140 -9.99 -2.28 -10.88
CA PRO A 140 -10.16 -1.16 -9.95
C PRO A 140 -11.52 -1.15 -9.23
N GLU A 141 -12.60 -1.47 -9.95
CA GLU A 141 -13.96 -1.57 -9.39
C GLU A 141 -14.10 -2.73 -8.39
N ASP A 142 -13.39 -3.85 -8.62
CA ASP A 142 -13.39 -4.97 -7.71
C ASP A 142 -12.70 -4.61 -6.39
N LYS A 143 -11.59 -3.85 -6.44
CA LYS A 143 -10.93 -3.33 -5.24
C LYS A 143 -11.88 -2.49 -4.39
N LEU A 144 -12.70 -1.64 -5.01
CA LEU A 144 -13.70 -0.84 -4.30
C LEU A 144 -14.75 -1.72 -3.60
N ARG A 145 -15.24 -2.78 -4.28
CA ARG A 145 -16.19 -3.73 -3.69
C ARG A 145 -15.59 -4.47 -2.50
N GLU A 146 -14.32 -4.91 -2.64
CA GLU A 146 -13.59 -5.57 -1.56
C GLU A 146 -13.41 -4.67 -0.33
N ILE A 147 -13.04 -3.40 -0.54
CA ILE A 147 -12.93 -2.41 0.54
C ILE A 147 -14.28 -2.20 1.21
N ALA A 148 -15.36 -2.05 0.44
CA ALA A 148 -16.71 -1.90 0.99
C ALA A 148 -17.13 -3.12 1.83
N ALA A 149 -16.83 -4.33 1.36
CA ALA A 149 -17.09 -5.57 2.09
C ALA A 149 -16.28 -5.63 3.40
N LEU A 150 -15.00 -5.28 3.37
CA LEU A 150 -14.15 -5.23 4.57
C LEU A 150 -14.64 -4.18 5.57
N LYS A 151 -15.08 -3.01 5.10
CA LYS A 151 -15.62 -1.94 5.96
C LYS A 151 -16.88 -2.34 6.71
N SER A 152 -17.66 -3.29 6.21
CA SER A 152 -18.83 -3.81 6.94
C SER A 152 -18.45 -4.58 8.22
N ALA A 153 -17.23 -5.14 8.26
CA ALA A 153 -16.70 -5.83 9.44
C ALA A 153 -15.91 -4.91 10.38
N GLY A 154 -15.50 -3.74 9.95
CA GLY A 154 -14.74 -2.77 10.76
C GLY A 154 -13.99 -1.72 9.95
N PRO A 155 -13.27 -0.81 10.61
CA PRO A 155 -12.47 0.21 9.93
C PRO A 155 -11.36 -0.42 9.08
N VAL A 156 -11.18 0.09 7.87
CA VAL A 156 -10.18 -0.39 6.89
C VAL A 156 -9.20 0.73 6.57
N ALA A 157 -7.91 0.44 6.70
CA ALA A 157 -6.86 1.27 6.12
C ALA A 157 -6.44 0.68 4.77
N MET A 158 -6.46 1.50 3.71
CA MET A 158 -5.91 1.16 2.41
C MET A 158 -4.53 1.79 2.27
N VAL A 159 -3.57 0.99 1.82
CA VAL A 159 -2.20 1.44 1.55
C VAL A 159 -1.92 1.24 0.06
N GLY A 160 -1.49 2.28 -0.62
CA GLY A 160 -1.22 2.24 -2.07
C GLY A 160 -0.24 3.30 -2.52
N ASP A 161 0.30 3.17 -3.74
CA ASP A 161 1.31 4.08 -4.30
C ASP A 161 1.00 4.55 -5.73
N GLY A 162 -0.01 3.98 -6.38
CA GLY A 162 -0.32 4.20 -7.78
C GLY A 162 -1.58 5.01 -8.07
N ILE A 163 -1.68 5.50 -9.31
CA ILE A 163 -2.87 6.20 -9.84
C ILE A 163 -4.11 5.30 -9.74
N ASN A 164 -3.94 4.00 -10.00
CA ASN A 164 -5.03 3.03 -9.99
C ASN A 164 -5.59 2.75 -8.58
N ASP A 165 -4.86 3.13 -7.54
CA ASP A 165 -5.26 2.93 -6.15
C ASP A 165 -5.94 4.16 -5.52
N ALA A 166 -5.91 5.33 -6.18
CA ALA A 166 -6.49 6.56 -5.67
C ALA A 166 -7.99 6.42 -5.32
N PRO A 167 -8.86 5.81 -6.15
CA PRO A 167 -10.25 5.57 -5.76
C PRO A 167 -10.38 4.64 -4.55
N ALA A 168 -9.51 3.65 -4.42
CA ALA A 168 -9.47 2.71 -3.30
C ALA A 168 -8.99 3.36 -2.00
N LEU A 169 -7.99 4.25 -2.09
CA LEU A 169 -7.52 5.08 -0.96
C LEU A 169 -8.64 5.96 -0.42
N ALA A 170 -9.35 6.68 -1.31
CA ALA A 170 -10.46 7.54 -0.94
C ALA A 170 -11.68 6.78 -0.38
N ALA A 171 -11.92 5.54 -0.83
CA ALA A 171 -13.04 4.72 -0.38
C ALA A 171 -12.82 4.06 0.98
N ALA A 172 -11.58 3.92 1.43
CA ALA A 172 -11.22 3.31 2.71
C ALA A 172 -11.69 4.16 3.91
N SER A 173 -11.57 3.63 5.13
CA SER A 173 -11.77 4.44 6.34
C SER A 173 -10.57 5.36 6.59
N THR A 174 -9.39 4.94 6.10
CA THR A 174 -8.16 5.74 6.10
C THR A 174 -7.34 5.33 4.89
N GLY A 175 -7.03 6.26 4.00
CA GLY A 175 -6.10 6.10 2.90
C GLY A 175 -4.68 6.47 3.32
N ILE A 176 -3.71 5.62 3.00
CA ILE A 176 -2.29 5.85 3.29
C ILE A 176 -1.51 5.75 1.97
N ALA A 177 -0.97 6.85 1.50
CA ALA A 177 -0.10 6.87 0.33
C ALA A 177 1.33 6.48 0.70
N MET A 178 1.95 5.63 -0.13
CA MET A 178 3.36 5.24 0.04
C MET A 178 4.28 6.30 -0.53
N GLY A 179 5.42 6.52 0.12
CA GLY A 179 6.49 7.40 -0.37
C GLY A 179 6.99 6.97 -1.76
N GLY A 180 7.08 7.94 -2.67
CA GLY A 180 7.35 7.67 -4.10
C GLY A 180 6.11 7.38 -4.93
N GLY A 181 4.92 7.40 -4.31
CA GLY A 181 3.64 7.32 -5.01
C GLY A 181 3.36 8.52 -5.90
N THR A 182 2.33 8.38 -6.74
CA THR A 182 1.90 9.46 -7.64
C THR A 182 1.24 10.61 -6.87
N GLU A 183 1.26 11.80 -7.44
CA GLU A 183 0.58 12.98 -6.88
C GLU A 183 -0.90 12.71 -6.64
N THR A 184 -1.56 12.02 -7.57
CA THR A 184 -2.97 11.62 -7.43
C THR A 184 -3.21 10.70 -6.23
N ALA A 185 -2.30 9.77 -5.92
CA ALA A 185 -2.42 8.93 -4.73
C ALA A 185 -2.23 9.75 -3.44
N LEU A 186 -1.30 10.72 -3.46
CA LEU A 186 -1.07 11.62 -2.33
C LEU A 186 -2.28 12.52 -2.04
N GLU A 187 -2.94 13.04 -3.08
CA GLU A 187 -4.14 13.86 -2.96
C GLU A 187 -5.36 13.07 -2.45
N ALA A 188 -5.45 11.77 -2.79
CA ALA A 188 -6.55 10.91 -2.39
C ALA A 188 -6.40 10.30 -0.99
N ALA A 189 -5.22 10.42 -0.35
CA ALA A 189 -4.91 9.78 0.91
C ALA A 189 -5.06 10.71 2.10
N ASP A 190 -5.47 10.16 3.26
CA ASP A 190 -5.53 10.90 4.54
C ASP A 190 -4.14 11.04 5.18
N ALA A 191 -3.20 10.16 4.83
CA ALA A 191 -1.84 10.18 5.33
C ALA A 191 -0.84 9.76 4.25
N ALA A 192 0.39 10.25 4.34
CA ALA A 192 1.47 9.87 3.43
C ALA A 192 2.71 9.43 4.21
N LEU A 193 3.31 8.33 3.79
CA LEU A 193 4.60 7.89 4.27
C LEU A 193 5.68 8.51 3.38
N LEU A 194 6.54 9.34 3.95
CA LEU A 194 7.60 10.03 3.18
C LEU A 194 8.65 9.05 2.64
N HIS A 195 8.84 7.93 3.30
CA HIS A 195 9.77 6.88 2.89
C HIS A 195 8.96 5.68 2.38
N GLY A 196 9.40 5.06 1.31
CA GLY A 196 8.74 3.91 0.70
C GLY A 196 8.85 2.59 1.51
N ARG A 197 8.84 2.66 2.85
CA ARG A 197 8.93 1.51 3.75
C ARG A 197 7.55 1.08 4.23
N VAL A 198 7.25 -0.21 4.10
CA VAL A 198 5.99 -0.79 4.61
C VAL A 198 5.95 -0.77 6.14
N ALA A 199 7.12 -0.87 6.79
CA ALA A 199 7.25 -0.72 8.25
C ALA A 199 6.68 0.59 8.78
N GLY A 200 6.73 1.67 8.00
CA GLY A 200 6.12 2.95 8.33
C GLY A 200 4.62 2.87 8.62
N VAL A 201 3.89 1.92 8.03
CA VAL A 201 2.46 1.70 8.31
C VAL A 201 2.28 1.20 9.75
N ALA A 202 3.08 0.21 10.17
CA ALA A 202 3.02 -0.33 11.54
C ALA A 202 3.47 0.71 12.57
N GLU A 203 4.46 1.53 12.24
CA GLU A 203 4.93 2.66 13.04
C GLU A 203 3.83 3.72 13.20
N LEU A 204 3.14 4.09 12.10
CA LEU A 204 2.02 5.04 12.11
C LEU A 204 0.88 4.58 13.01
N VAL A 205 0.50 3.31 12.93
CA VAL A 205 -0.54 2.74 13.79
C VAL A 205 -0.13 2.76 15.26
N ALA A 206 1.10 2.39 15.57
CA ALA A 206 1.62 2.43 16.93
C ALA A 206 1.63 3.85 17.50
N LEU A 207 2.14 4.82 16.73
CA LEU A 207 2.15 6.24 17.11
C LEU A 207 0.72 6.77 17.33
N SER A 208 -0.21 6.44 16.43
CA SER A 208 -1.62 6.86 16.55
C SER A 208 -2.26 6.34 17.86
N ARG A 209 -2.02 5.08 18.21
CA ARG A 209 -2.52 4.48 19.46
C ARG A 209 -1.92 5.15 20.70
N ASP A 210 -0.62 5.41 20.68
CA ASP A 210 0.06 6.09 21.79
C ASP A 210 -0.41 7.54 21.93
N THR A 211 -0.63 8.22 20.80
CA THR A 211 -1.21 9.59 20.79
C THR A 211 -2.61 9.59 21.38
N LEU A 212 -3.48 8.67 20.96
CA LEU A 212 -4.83 8.56 21.52
C LEU A 212 -4.81 8.25 23.04
N ARG A 213 -3.87 7.39 23.46
CA ARG A 213 -3.68 7.10 24.89
C ARG A 213 -3.26 8.36 25.67
N ASN A 214 -2.32 9.12 25.12
CA ASN A 214 -1.87 10.38 25.70
C ASN A 214 -3.00 11.41 25.77
N ILE A 215 -3.80 11.56 24.72
CA ILE A 215 -4.99 12.42 24.72
C ILE A 215 -5.98 12.02 25.81
N ARG A 216 -6.31 10.72 25.93
CA ARG A 216 -7.22 10.23 26.98
C ARG A 216 -6.68 10.49 28.37
N GLN A 217 -5.38 10.32 28.60
CA GLN A 217 -4.72 10.65 29.86
C GLN A 217 -4.85 12.14 30.16
N ASN A 218 -4.57 13.00 29.19
CA ASN A 218 -4.65 14.45 29.35
C ASN A 218 -6.06 14.92 29.66
N VAL A 219 -7.06 14.39 28.95
CA VAL A 219 -8.47 14.69 29.22
C VAL A 219 -8.85 14.20 30.62
N GLY A 220 -8.45 12.98 31.02
CA GLY A 220 -8.70 12.43 32.35
C GLY A 220 -8.10 13.27 33.47
N ILE A 221 -6.84 13.72 33.30
CA ILE A 221 -6.16 14.61 34.25
C ILE A 221 -6.89 15.95 34.34
N ALA A 222 -7.16 16.61 33.19
CA ALA A 222 -7.78 17.93 33.20
C ALA A 222 -9.19 17.94 33.79
N VAL A 223 -10.04 16.99 33.35
CA VAL A 223 -11.42 16.89 33.83
C VAL A 223 -11.46 16.41 35.28
N GLY A 224 -10.63 15.41 35.62
CA GLY A 224 -10.58 14.86 36.99
C GLY A 224 -10.16 15.90 38.01
N LEU A 225 -9.11 16.67 37.75
CA LEU A 225 -8.68 17.76 38.62
C LEU A 225 -9.75 18.84 38.76
N LYS A 226 -10.37 19.27 37.66
CA LYS A 226 -11.46 20.26 37.68
C LYS A 226 -12.66 19.78 38.50
N ALA A 227 -13.07 18.54 38.33
CA ALA A 227 -14.17 17.96 39.10
C ALA A 227 -13.84 17.86 40.58
N LEU A 228 -12.62 17.46 40.94
CA LEU A 228 -12.14 17.40 42.31
C LEU A 228 -12.16 18.79 42.98
N PHE A 229 -11.59 19.79 42.31
CA PHE A 229 -11.55 21.14 42.87
C PHE A 229 -12.93 21.80 42.96
N LEU A 230 -13.81 21.53 42.00
CA LEU A 230 -15.20 21.97 42.05
C LEU A 230 -15.90 21.38 43.31
N ALA A 231 -15.78 20.07 43.52
CA ALA A 231 -16.39 19.40 44.65
C ALA A 231 -15.85 19.93 46.00
N THR A 232 -14.53 20.11 46.12
CA THR A 232 -13.93 20.65 47.37
C THR A 232 -14.24 22.12 47.58
N THR A 233 -14.42 22.91 46.53
CA THR A 233 -14.87 24.31 46.65
C THR A 233 -16.31 24.39 47.08
N LEU A 234 -17.21 23.56 46.54
CA LEU A 234 -18.61 23.50 46.97
C LEU A 234 -18.75 23.03 48.42
N ALA A 235 -17.86 22.13 48.86
CA ALA A 235 -17.79 21.68 50.25
C ALA A 235 -17.17 22.72 51.24
N GLY A 236 -16.73 23.88 50.73
CA GLY A 236 -16.11 24.93 51.54
C GLY A 236 -14.69 24.61 52.02
N ILE A 237 -14.07 23.54 51.46
CA ILE A 237 -12.71 23.08 51.83
C ILE A 237 -11.64 23.90 51.11
N THR A 238 -11.88 24.21 49.83
CA THR A 238 -10.89 24.88 48.97
C THR A 238 -11.34 26.30 48.64
N GLY A 239 -10.46 27.29 48.92
CA GLY A 239 -10.67 28.66 48.53
C GLY A 239 -10.34 28.92 47.05
N LEU A 240 -10.60 30.15 46.55
CA LEU A 240 -10.42 30.55 45.17
C LEU A 240 -8.96 30.41 44.68
N TRP A 241 -7.99 30.82 45.47
CA TRP A 241 -6.57 30.78 45.09
C TRP A 241 -6.02 29.36 44.83
N PRO A 242 -6.25 28.38 45.72
CA PRO A 242 -5.86 27.00 45.41
C PRO A 242 -6.54 26.43 44.14
N ALA A 243 -7.80 26.81 43.88
CA ALA A 243 -8.49 26.36 42.66
C ALA A 243 -7.83 26.92 41.37
N ILE A 244 -7.43 28.20 41.39
CA ILE A 244 -6.71 28.84 40.25
C ILE A 244 -5.34 28.19 40.06
N LEU A 245 -4.58 27.98 41.13
CA LEU A 245 -3.25 27.36 41.06
C LEU A 245 -3.35 25.92 40.57
N ALA A 246 -4.40 25.20 40.92
CA ALA A 246 -4.64 23.85 40.45
C ALA A 246 -4.97 23.78 38.94
N ASP A 247 -5.77 24.72 38.43
CA ASP A 247 -6.08 24.78 36.97
C ASP A 247 -4.82 25.10 36.17
N THR A 248 -4.00 26.02 36.64
CA THR A 248 -2.68 26.31 36.02
C THR A 248 -1.75 25.09 36.10
N GLY A 249 -1.69 24.44 37.25
CA GLY A 249 -0.90 23.20 37.45
C GLY A 249 -1.35 22.06 36.54
N ALA A 250 -2.67 21.89 36.39
CA ALA A 250 -3.23 20.91 35.45
C ALA A 250 -2.78 21.17 34.01
N THR A 251 -2.79 22.44 33.61
CA THR A 251 -2.32 22.83 32.24
C THR A 251 -0.85 22.48 32.04
N VAL A 252 0.01 22.74 33.02
CA VAL A 252 1.43 22.36 32.97
C VAL A 252 1.58 20.86 32.90
N LEU A 253 0.88 20.10 33.72
CA LEU A 253 0.95 18.62 33.71
C LEU A 253 0.52 18.01 32.38
N VAL A 254 -0.59 18.48 31.81
CA VAL A 254 -1.10 18.04 30.52
C VAL A 254 -0.10 18.36 29.40
N THR A 255 0.49 19.55 29.44
CA THR A 255 1.52 19.95 28.48
C THR A 255 2.76 19.07 28.57
N LEU A 256 3.27 18.85 29.76
CA LEU A 256 4.43 17.97 29.99
C LEU A 256 4.14 16.53 29.54
N ASN A 257 2.92 16.02 29.82
CA ASN A 257 2.53 14.69 29.33
C ASN A 257 2.42 14.63 27.80
N ALA A 258 1.93 15.69 27.14
CA ALA A 258 1.90 15.77 25.68
C ALA A 258 3.31 15.80 25.08
N LEU A 259 4.25 16.51 25.69
CA LEU A 259 5.65 16.58 25.25
C LEU A 259 6.37 15.24 25.28
N ARG A 260 5.90 14.25 26.04
CA ARG A 260 6.44 12.88 26.02
C ARG A 260 6.34 12.25 24.63
N LEU A 261 5.36 12.64 23.81
CA LEU A 261 5.26 12.14 22.42
C LEU A 261 6.40 12.59 21.52
N LEU A 262 7.10 13.70 21.82
CA LEU A 262 8.29 14.12 21.10
C LEU A 262 9.48 13.15 21.26
N ALA A 263 9.51 12.42 22.37
CA ALA A 263 10.50 11.39 22.65
C ALA A 263 10.08 10.01 22.16
N TRP A 264 8.91 9.89 21.49
CA TRP A 264 8.45 8.63 20.97
C TRP A 264 9.42 8.07 19.92
N LYS A 265 9.72 6.80 20.04
CA LYS A 265 10.54 6.07 19.07
C LYS A 265 9.78 4.83 18.64
N PRO A 266 9.74 4.52 17.35
CA PRO A 266 9.17 3.25 16.90
C PRO A 266 9.93 2.10 17.58
N ALA A 267 9.18 1.07 17.98
CA ALA A 267 9.81 -0.20 18.33
C ALA A 267 10.64 -0.64 17.11
N ARG A 268 11.88 -1.07 17.32
CA ARG A 268 12.68 -1.62 16.22
C ARG A 268 11.95 -2.82 15.66
N ILE A 269 11.43 -2.64 14.47
CA ILE A 269 10.77 -3.66 13.68
C ILE A 269 11.85 -4.39 12.89
#